data_fc79062a546bffec8df9d128a9aa7e62
#
_entry.id   fc79062a546bffec8df9d128a9aa7e62
#
_cell.length_a   1.000
_cell.length_b   1.000
_cell.length_c   1.000
_cell.angle_alpha   90.00
_cell.angle_beta   90.00
_cell.angle_gamma   90.00
#
_symmetry.space_group_name_H-M   'P 1'
#
loop_
_entity.id
_entity.type
_entity.pdbx_description
1 polymer ?
#
loop_
_entity_poly.entity_id
_entity_poly.type
_entity_poly.pdbx_seq_one_letter_code
_entity_poly.pdbx_strand_id
1 'polypeptide(L)'
;MKTIVRFLTIATLPLLLLWAEGALASRAQGHLGFLGLAKEAVWGTAVAATDYVEMMSENLSTGIDRFPTRNIFSGFYEPDDYAGARRTTGSVVHAAHPVSLGFFLKAAFTTISQTVILSGYLWNLNFTGTKSEFADGVPRTPHTLEVNRNISSGSHQYQGALLNRLTLALAPNQDLRVTAEWLAKTRAMISATTPSFPGSSTDPFTFDTASVQIAGVANTRLEAFQMVVDNQLEGILALNNSTEIARIRAQGPQMIRISGTLDFADNAEELDFINQTERAMIVTLTRAQSFALRIEAPRFVYTTFPVGMPGRGRLMVGFDGMARYLTSSLAAVRVQLTTTRSNY
;
A
#
# COMPACT_ATOMS: atom_id res chain seq x y z
N MET A 1 -30.43 -82.91 -48.32
CA MET A 1 -30.96 -81.74 -47.61
C MET A 1 -29.90 -81.28 -46.63
N LYS A 2 -29.20 -80.22 -46.96
CA LYS A 2 -28.15 -79.62 -46.09
C LYS A 2 -28.68 -78.28 -45.56
N THR A 3 -28.95 -78.22 -44.25
CA THR A 3 -29.44 -77.05 -43.55
C THR A 3 -28.25 -76.18 -43.23
N ILE A 4 -28.20 -74.92 -43.78
CA ILE A 4 -27.18 -73.93 -43.48
C ILE A 4 -27.69 -73.08 -42.32
N VAL A 5 -27.03 -73.21 -41.19
CA VAL A 5 -27.23 -72.29 -40.03
C VAL A 5 -26.34 -71.10 -40.25
N ARG A 6 -26.95 -69.92 -40.44
CA ARG A 6 -26.23 -68.62 -40.43
C ARG A 6 -26.10 -68.13 -39.01
N PHE A 7 -24.86 -68.01 -38.53
CA PHE A 7 -24.56 -67.30 -37.31
C PHE A 7 -24.58 -65.77 -37.56
N LEU A 8 -25.45 -65.12 -36.86
CA LEU A 8 -25.52 -63.64 -36.83
C LEU A 8 -24.56 -63.15 -35.75
N THR A 9 -23.42 -62.64 -36.17
CA THR A 9 -22.45 -61.99 -35.24
C THR A 9 -22.94 -60.59 -34.94
N ILE A 10 -23.44 -60.37 -33.73
CA ILE A 10 -23.74 -59.00 -33.20
C ILE A 10 -22.44 -58.41 -32.78
N ALA A 11 -21.95 -57.38 -33.50
CA ALA A 11 -20.83 -56.58 -33.15
C ALA A 11 -21.30 -55.63 -32.07
N THR A 12 -20.90 -55.84 -30.80
CA THR A 12 -21.07 -54.90 -29.71
C THR A 12 -20.05 -53.77 -29.88
N LEU A 13 -20.52 -52.62 -30.32
CA LEU A 13 -19.74 -51.39 -30.28
C LEU A 13 -19.56 -50.98 -28.79
N PRO A 14 -18.32 -50.81 -28.27
CA PRO A 14 -18.16 -50.23 -26.96
C PRO A 14 -18.52 -48.76 -27.06
N LEU A 15 -19.60 -48.37 -26.37
CA LEU A 15 -19.97 -47.00 -26.14
C LEU A 15 -18.88 -46.37 -25.27
N LEU A 16 -17.88 -45.73 -25.86
CA LEU A 16 -16.92 -44.87 -25.16
C LEU A 16 -17.73 -43.68 -24.64
N LEU A 17 -18.18 -43.78 -23.39
CA LEU A 17 -18.55 -42.62 -22.60
C LEU A 17 -17.29 -41.78 -22.42
N LEU A 18 -17.07 -40.79 -23.30
CA LEU A 18 -16.23 -39.67 -23.00
C LEU A 18 -16.89 -38.90 -21.83
N TRP A 19 -16.46 -39.21 -20.62
CA TRP A 19 -16.60 -38.30 -19.54
C TRP A 19 -15.74 -37.11 -19.91
N ALA A 20 -16.36 -36.06 -20.44
CA ALA A 20 -15.78 -34.74 -20.41
C ALA A 20 -15.62 -34.40 -18.91
N GLU A 21 -14.45 -34.67 -18.37
CA GLU A 21 -14.04 -34.03 -17.13
C GLU A 21 -14.08 -32.51 -17.42
N GLY A 22 -15.23 -31.91 -17.14
CA GLY A 22 -15.31 -30.47 -17.02
C GLY A 22 -14.22 -30.11 -16.06
N ALA A 23 -13.17 -29.43 -16.55
CA ALA A 23 -12.11 -28.91 -15.74
C ALA A 23 -12.79 -28.16 -14.62
N LEU A 24 -12.81 -28.73 -13.40
CA LEU A 24 -13.31 -28.07 -12.22
C LEU A 24 -12.46 -26.81 -12.12
N ALA A 25 -13.08 -25.68 -12.43
CA ALA A 25 -12.41 -24.40 -12.31
C ALA A 25 -11.81 -24.35 -10.90
N SER A 26 -10.50 -24.32 -10.83
CA SER A 26 -9.78 -24.26 -9.56
C SER A 26 -10.35 -23.10 -8.76
N ARG A 27 -10.84 -23.38 -7.55
CA ARG A 27 -11.31 -22.32 -6.66
C ARG A 27 -10.14 -21.40 -6.32
N ALA A 28 -10.40 -20.10 -6.36
CA ALA A 28 -9.40 -19.11 -5.99
C ALA A 28 -8.87 -19.36 -4.57
N GLN A 29 -7.55 -19.36 -4.42
CA GLN A 29 -6.88 -19.57 -3.14
C GLN A 29 -5.99 -18.37 -2.85
N GLY A 30 -6.30 -17.63 -1.79
CA GLY A 30 -5.62 -16.36 -1.47
C GLY A 30 -4.10 -16.48 -1.27
N HIS A 31 -3.61 -17.63 -0.77
CA HIS A 31 -2.16 -17.84 -0.57
C HIS A 31 -1.34 -17.97 -1.87
N LEU A 32 -1.99 -18.12 -3.01
CA LEU A 32 -1.37 -18.13 -4.33
C LEU A 32 -1.46 -16.77 -5.05
N GLY A 33 -2.00 -15.76 -4.36
CA GLY A 33 -2.09 -14.40 -4.87
C GLY A 33 -0.76 -13.65 -4.80
N PHE A 34 -0.62 -12.62 -5.63
CA PHE A 34 0.53 -11.72 -5.61
C PHE A 34 0.16 -10.30 -6.02
N LEU A 35 1.02 -9.35 -5.65
CA LEU A 35 1.01 -7.98 -6.13
C LEU A 35 2.18 -7.76 -7.09
N GLY A 36 1.89 -7.42 -8.33
CA GLY A 36 2.85 -6.92 -9.31
C GLY A 36 2.79 -5.39 -9.39
N LEU A 37 3.93 -4.75 -9.60
CA LEU A 37 4.08 -3.30 -9.68
C LEU A 37 4.90 -2.93 -10.93
N ALA A 38 4.51 -1.86 -11.59
CA ALA A 38 5.31 -1.23 -12.63
C ALA A 38 5.08 0.29 -12.62
N LYS A 39 6.14 1.05 -12.90
CA LYS A 39 6.06 2.50 -13.05
C LYS A 39 5.49 2.86 -14.41
N GLU A 40 4.49 3.75 -14.45
CA GLU A 40 3.98 4.31 -15.70
C GLU A 40 4.79 5.53 -16.13
N ALA A 41 5.08 5.63 -17.42
CA ALA A 41 5.66 6.83 -18.03
C ALA A 41 4.60 7.90 -18.29
N VAL A 42 3.39 7.47 -18.62
CA VAL A 42 2.21 8.32 -18.86
C VAL A 42 1.07 7.81 -17.98
N TRP A 43 0.47 8.70 -17.23
CA TRP A 43 -0.60 8.36 -16.31
C TRP A 43 -1.78 7.65 -16.97
N GLY A 44 -2.13 6.49 -16.46
CA GLY A 44 -3.23 5.67 -16.97
C GLY A 44 -2.89 4.89 -18.23
N THR A 45 -1.61 4.84 -18.62
CA THR A 45 -1.13 3.93 -19.66
C THR A 45 -0.47 2.73 -19.00
N ALA A 46 -1.15 1.60 -19.09
CA ALA A 46 -0.73 0.37 -18.41
C ALA A 46 0.66 -0.10 -18.87
N VAL A 47 1.41 -0.59 -17.89
CA VAL A 47 2.71 -1.25 -18.09
C VAL A 47 2.64 -2.63 -17.44
N ALA A 48 3.24 -3.64 -18.06
CA ALA A 48 3.33 -4.97 -17.46
C ALA A 48 4.14 -4.92 -16.16
N ALA A 49 3.74 -5.70 -15.16
CA ALA A 49 4.43 -5.76 -13.88
C ALA A 49 5.89 -6.18 -14.08
N THR A 50 6.81 -5.41 -13.51
CA THR A 50 8.26 -5.66 -13.50
C THR A 50 8.76 -6.14 -12.15
N ASP A 51 8.01 -5.84 -11.13
CA ASP A 51 8.36 -6.10 -9.73
C ASP A 51 7.20 -6.72 -9.00
N TYR A 52 7.51 -7.66 -8.10
CA TYR A 52 6.49 -8.42 -7.37
C TYR A 52 6.75 -8.34 -5.88
N VAL A 53 5.66 -8.22 -5.12
CA VAL A 53 5.69 -8.10 -3.67
C VAL A 53 4.75 -9.13 -3.06
N GLU A 54 5.22 -9.81 -2.05
CA GLU A 54 4.39 -10.66 -1.20
C GLU A 54 3.44 -9.79 -0.39
N MET A 55 2.16 -10.14 -0.41
CA MET A 55 1.15 -9.38 0.33
C MET A 55 0.51 -10.23 1.42
N MET A 56 0.19 -9.61 2.54
CA MET A 56 -0.60 -10.23 3.61
C MET A 56 -2.10 -10.15 3.29
N SER A 57 -2.53 -9.01 2.77
CA SER A 57 -3.92 -8.78 2.36
C SER A 57 -4.02 -7.63 1.36
N GLU A 58 -5.12 -7.62 0.60
CA GLU A 58 -5.48 -6.51 -0.28
C GLU A 58 -7.01 -6.38 -0.36
N ASN A 59 -7.50 -5.19 -0.68
CA ASN A 59 -8.92 -4.90 -0.89
C ASN A 59 -9.18 -3.94 -2.06
N LEU A 60 -8.26 -3.89 -3.03
CA LEU A 60 -8.40 -3.05 -4.22
C LEU A 60 -9.69 -3.41 -4.98
N SER A 61 -10.56 -2.44 -5.17
CA SER A 61 -11.85 -2.63 -5.81
C SER A 61 -12.27 -1.40 -6.60
N THR A 62 -13.22 -1.60 -7.52
CA THR A 62 -13.86 -0.50 -8.25
C THR A 62 -15.30 -0.40 -7.81
N GLY A 63 -15.64 0.70 -7.17
CA GLY A 63 -17.03 1.09 -6.89
C GLY A 63 -17.63 1.83 -8.08
N ILE A 64 -18.94 1.72 -8.24
CA ILE A 64 -19.71 2.44 -9.24
C ILE A 64 -20.77 3.25 -8.49
N ASP A 65 -20.71 4.56 -8.62
CA ASP A 65 -21.74 5.43 -8.08
C ASP A 65 -23.03 5.19 -8.90
N ARG A 66 -24.18 5.17 -8.23
CA ARG A 66 -25.48 5.02 -8.88
C ARG A 66 -26.35 6.21 -8.55
N PHE A 67 -27.11 6.66 -9.52
CA PHE A 67 -28.09 7.71 -9.31
C PHE A 67 -29.47 7.29 -9.84
N PRO A 68 -30.50 7.28 -8.97
CA PRO A 68 -31.84 6.94 -9.35
C PRO A 68 -32.48 8.09 -10.14
N THR A 69 -33.34 7.75 -11.08
CA THR A 69 -34.23 8.72 -11.73
C THR A 69 -35.27 9.21 -10.71
N ARG A 70 -35.30 10.51 -10.46
CA ARG A 70 -36.25 11.12 -9.49
C ARG A 70 -37.52 11.68 -10.15
N ASN A 71 -37.92 11.12 -11.27
CA ASN A 71 -39.11 11.55 -11.98
C ASN A 71 -40.37 11.06 -11.27
N ILE A 72 -41.37 11.92 -11.15
CA ILE A 72 -42.71 11.53 -10.68
C ILE A 72 -43.39 10.80 -11.83
N PHE A 73 -43.71 9.53 -11.65
CA PHE A 73 -44.47 8.73 -12.60
C PHE A 73 -45.61 8.00 -11.85
N SER A 74 -46.70 7.69 -12.55
CA SER A 74 -47.92 7.11 -11.97
C SER A 74 -47.76 5.60 -11.67
N GLY A 75 -46.66 5.18 -11.10
CA GLY A 75 -46.36 3.77 -10.78
C GLY A 75 -45.94 3.58 -9.33
N PHE A 76 -46.20 2.38 -8.79
CA PHE A 76 -45.75 1.96 -7.46
C PHE A 76 -44.40 1.25 -7.48
N TYR A 77 -43.66 1.33 -8.59
CA TYR A 77 -42.36 0.68 -8.79
C TYR A 77 -41.25 1.68 -8.54
N GLU A 78 -40.10 1.15 -8.06
CA GLU A 78 -38.90 1.94 -7.97
C GLU A 78 -38.39 2.29 -9.37
N PRO A 79 -38.06 3.56 -9.66
CA PRO A 79 -37.55 3.94 -10.96
C PRO A 79 -36.18 3.37 -11.24
N ASP A 80 -35.80 3.28 -12.53
CA ASP A 80 -34.49 2.84 -12.98
C ASP A 80 -33.36 3.71 -12.38
N ASP A 81 -32.24 3.09 -12.08
CA ASP A 81 -31.01 3.76 -11.71
C ASP A 81 -29.98 3.72 -12.84
N TYR A 82 -29.14 4.73 -12.90
CA TYR A 82 -28.07 4.84 -13.89
C TYR A 82 -26.70 4.68 -13.23
N ALA A 83 -25.78 3.98 -13.93
CA ALA A 83 -24.40 3.89 -13.53
C ALA A 83 -23.70 5.24 -13.75
N GLY A 84 -23.09 5.77 -12.70
CA GLY A 84 -22.34 7.01 -12.69
C GLY A 84 -20.83 6.79 -12.71
N ALA A 85 -20.14 7.57 -11.90
CA ALA A 85 -18.70 7.56 -11.81
C ALA A 85 -18.15 6.22 -11.27
N ARG A 86 -17.00 5.83 -11.79
CA ARG A 86 -16.23 4.70 -11.30
C ARG A 86 -15.07 5.19 -10.43
N ARG A 87 -14.98 4.63 -9.22
CA ARG A 87 -13.91 4.95 -8.28
C ARG A 87 -13.16 3.68 -7.95
N THR A 88 -11.88 3.66 -8.27
CA THR A 88 -11.01 2.51 -8.02
C THR A 88 -10.05 2.85 -6.90
N THR A 89 -10.28 2.24 -5.73
CA THR A 89 -9.50 2.49 -4.50
C THR A 89 -9.29 1.21 -3.74
N GLY A 90 -8.39 1.24 -2.79
CA GLY A 90 -8.17 0.16 -1.85
C GLY A 90 -6.77 0.18 -1.27
N SER A 91 -6.47 -0.80 -0.45
CA SER A 91 -5.20 -0.92 0.25
C SER A 91 -4.54 -2.28 0.01
N VAL A 92 -3.23 -2.29 0.13
CA VAL A 92 -2.40 -3.49 0.19
C VAL A 92 -1.61 -3.46 1.47
N VAL A 93 -1.59 -4.57 2.19
CA VAL A 93 -0.82 -4.77 3.42
C VAL A 93 0.27 -5.79 3.18
N HIS A 94 1.50 -5.46 3.55
CA HIS A 94 2.64 -6.36 3.43
C HIS A 94 3.66 -6.14 4.56
N ALA A 95 4.56 -7.12 4.78
CA ALA A 95 5.71 -6.97 5.65
C ALA A 95 6.78 -6.10 4.99
N ALA A 96 7.46 -5.26 5.75
CA ALA A 96 8.50 -4.36 5.24
C ALA A 96 9.81 -5.10 4.97
N HIS A 97 9.90 -5.79 3.83
CA HIS A 97 11.16 -6.37 3.37
C HIS A 97 12.09 -5.27 2.83
N PRO A 98 13.37 -5.25 3.21
CA PRO A 98 14.30 -4.19 2.82
C PRO A 98 14.43 -3.97 1.31
N VAL A 99 14.25 -5.03 0.52
CA VAL A 99 14.39 -4.98 -0.94
C VAL A 99 13.13 -4.47 -1.64
N SER A 100 11.94 -4.68 -1.08
CA SER A 100 10.66 -4.27 -1.70
C SER A 100 10.07 -2.98 -1.12
N LEU A 101 10.43 -2.61 0.12
CA LEU A 101 9.91 -1.42 0.80
C LEU A 101 10.14 -0.13 0.01
N GLY A 102 11.25 -0.04 -0.73
CA GLY A 102 11.60 1.14 -1.49
C GLY A 102 10.57 1.56 -2.54
N PHE A 103 9.79 0.63 -3.11
CA PHE A 103 8.72 0.96 -4.06
C PHE A 103 7.64 1.82 -3.42
N PHE A 104 7.20 1.43 -2.23
CA PHE A 104 6.13 2.12 -1.51
C PHE A 104 6.61 3.46 -0.96
N LEU A 105 7.85 3.50 -0.46
CA LEU A 105 8.47 4.75 -0.03
C LEU A 105 8.62 5.71 -1.21
N LYS A 106 9.10 5.22 -2.36
CA LYS A 106 9.23 6.03 -3.57
C LYS A 106 7.89 6.55 -4.09
N ALA A 107 6.84 5.76 -4.00
CA ALA A 107 5.49 6.20 -4.35
C ALA A 107 4.91 7.23 -3.37
N ALA A 108 5.32 7.18 -2.09
CA ALA A 108 4.84 8.09 -1.05
C ALA A 108 5.57 9.44 -1.04
N PHE A 109 6.87 9.44 -1.36
CA PHE A 109 7.72 10.63 -1.33
C PHE A 109 8.06 11.10 -2.75
N THR A 110 8.26 12.39 -2.92
CA THR A 110 8.46 13.01 -4.24
C THR A 110 9.92 13.27 -4.57
N THR A 111 10.73 13.61 -3.56
CA THR A 111 12.17 13.87 -3.76
C THR A 111 12.98 12.67 -3.33
N ILE A 112 13.75 12.13 -4.26
CA ILE A 112 14.49 10.89 -4.08
C ILE A 112 15.90 11.09 -4.59
N SER A 113 16.89 10.78 -3.74
CA SER A 113 18.29 10.68 -4.14
C SER A 113 18.88 9.34 -3.72
N GLN A 114 19.80 8.85 -4.51
CA GLN A 114 20.48 7.59 -4.27
C GLN A 114 21.99 7.84 -4.19
N THR A 115 22.62 7.19 -3.24
CA THR A 115 24.08 7.17 -3.08
C THR A 115 24.56 5.74 -3.03
N VAL A 116 25.59 5.39 -3.80
CA VAL A 116 26.25 4.10 -3.74
C VAL A 116 27.12 4.04 -2.49
N ILE A 117 26.99 3.01 -1.71
CA ILE A 117 27.80 2.75 -0.51
C ILE A 117 28.44 1.36 -0.60
N LEU A 118 29.42 1.07 0.26
CA LEU A 118 30.15 -0.22 0.24
C LEU A 118 29.25 -1.45 0.34
N SER A 119 28.12 -1.34 1.07
CA SER A 119 27.19 -2.44 1.34
C SER A 119 25.96 -2.44 0.42
N GLY A 120 25.90 -1.56 -0.59
CA GLY A 120 24.75 -1.44 -1.48
C GLY A 120 24.40 0.00 -1.84
N TYR A 121 23.15 0.38 -1.63
CA TYR A 121 22.61 1.69 -2.00
C TYR A 121 21.90 2.33 -0.81
N LEU A 122 22.19 3.61 -0.58
CA LEU A 122 21.47 4.45 0.37
C LEU A 122 20.46 5.32 -0.41
N TRP A 123 19.19 5.10 -0.18
CA TRP A 123 18.11 5.90 -0.71
C TRP A 123 17.67 6.94 0.32
N ASN A 124 17.70 8.21 -0.07
CA ASN A 124 17.16 9.29 0.72
C ASN A 124 15.85 9.75 0.09
N LEU A 125 14.77 9.69 0.86
CA LEU A 125 13.42 10.00 0.43
C LEU A 125 12.90 11.14 1.30
N ASN A 126 12.59 12.25 0.67
CA ASN A 126 12.07 13.45 1.31
C ASN A 126 10.85 13.96 0.56
N PHE A 127 10.12 14.85 1.21
CA PHE A 127 9.11 15.66 0.57
C PHE A 127 9.54 17.12 0.67
N THR A 128 9.85 17.74 -0.46
CA THR A 128 10.39 19.12 -0.49
C THR A 128 9.30 20.18 -0.44
N GLY A 129 8.04 19.81 -0.68
CA GLY A 129 6.92 20.73 -0.63
C GLY A 129 6.97 21.87 -1.63
N THR A 130 7.76 21.75 -2.70
CA THR A 130 7.84 22.76 -3.76
C THR A 130 6.59 22.73 -4.63
N LYS A 131 6.14 23.90 -5.11
CA LYS A 131 4.95 24.00 -5.98
C LYS A 131 5.05 23.17 -7.26
N SER A 132 6.27 22.91 -7.75
CA SER A 132 6.51 22.09 -8.94
C SER A 132 6.08 20.63 -8.74
N GLU A 133 6.03 20.15 -7.50
CA GLU A 133 5.54 18.79 -7.17
C GLU A 133 4.02 18.68 -7.24
N PHE A 134 3.31 19.82 -7.25
CA PHE A 134 1.85 19.95 -7.34
C PHE A 134 1.40 20.65 -8.61
N ALA A 135 2.25 20.70 -9.66
CA ALA A 135 1.86 21.26 -10.95
C ALA A 135 0.59 20.56 -11.50
N ASP A 136 -0.17 21.28 -12.32
CA ASP A 136 -1.37 20.73 -12.95
C ASP A 136 -1.05 19.41 -13.67
N GLY A 137 -1.62 18.33 -13.16
CA GLY A 137 -1.36 16.99 -13.65
C GLY A 137 -1.25 15.98 -12.52
N VAL A 138 -0.47 14.93 -12.74
CA VAL A 138 -0.19 13.90 -11.75
C VAL A 138 1.09 14.28 -10.98
N PRO A 139 0.99 14.71 -9.71
CA PRO A 139 2.13 15.26 -8.96
C PRO A 139 3.15 14.19 -8.54
N ARG A 140 2.85 12.91 -8.78
CA ARG A 140 3.65 11.77 -8.34
C ARG A 140 3.81 10.75 -9.45
N THR A 141 4.76 9.86 -9.30
CA THR A 141 4.95 8.76 -10.25
C THR A 141 3.76 7.82 -10.23
N PRO A 142 3.00 7.68 -11.31
CA PRO A 142 1.91 6.72 -11.40
C PRO A 142 2.44 5.30 -11.57
N HIS A 143 1.64 4.35 -11.10
CA HIS A 143 1.96 2.94 -11.17
C HIS A 143 0.81 2.15 -11.79
N THR A 144 1.16 1.08 -12.49
CA THR A 144 0.26 -0.02 -12.79
C THR A 144 0.42 -1.06 -11.70
N LEU A 145 -0.68 -1.46 -11.06
CA LEU A 145 -0.71 -2.53 -10.07
C LEU A 145 -1.39 -3.75 -10.69
N GLU A 146 -0.76 -4.89 -10.61
CA GLU A 146 -1.37 -6.18 -10.95
C GLU A 146 -1.66 -6.95 -9.68
N VAL A 147 -2.93 -7.24 -9.44
CA VAL A 147 -3.36 -8.08 -8.31
C VAL A 147 -3.86 -9.42 -8.86
N ASN A 148 -3.11 -10.45 -8.59
CA ASN A 148 -3.53 -11.81 -8.87
C ASN A 148 -4.20 -12.39 -7.62
N ARG A 149 -5.45 -12.86 -7.77
CA ARG A 149 -6.24 -13.53 -6.73
C ARG A 149 -6.37 -15.02 -6.98
N ASN A 150 -5.48 -15.57 -7.83
CA ASN A 150 -5.52 -16.95 -8.26
C ASN A 150 -6.88 -17.36 -8.85
N ILE A 151 -7.47 -16.50 -9.66
CA ILE A 151 -8.70 -16.77 -10.41
C ILE A 151 -8.38 -17.20 -11.84
N SER A 152 -9.15 -18.13 -12.39
CA SER A 152 -8.90 -18.66 -13.74
C SER A 152 -9.05 -17.62 -14.85
N SER A 153 -9.76 -16.52 -14.61
CA SER A 153 -9.95 -15.42 -15.57
C SER A 153 -8.75 -14.48 -15.69
N GLY A 154 -7.70 -14.65 -14.87
CA GLY A 154 -6.48 -13.83 -14.93
C GLY A 154 -6.30 -12.90 -13.71
N SER A 155 -5.53 -11.82 -13.91
CA SER A 155 -5.22 -10.82 -12.89
C SER A 155 -6.04 -9.55 -13.09
N HIS A 156 -6.30 -8.84 -11.99
CA HIS A 156 -6.81 -7.49 -12.03
C HIS A 156 -5.66 -6.49 -12.18
N GLN A 157 -5.69 -5.69 -13.24
CA GLN A 157 -4.74 -4.63 -13.48
C GLN A 157 -5.39 -3.27 -13.17
N TYR A 158 -4.76 -2.52 -12.27
CA TYR A 158 -5.18 -1.17 -11.88
C TYR A 158 -4.21 -0.17 -12.48
N GLN A 159 -4.72 0.73 -13.32
CA GLN A 159 -3.92 1.66 -14.12
C GLN A 159 -4.02 3.07 -13.56
N GLY A 160 -2.94 3.84 -13.70
CA GLY A 160 -2.86 5.20 -13.19
C GLY A 160 -2.95 5.26 -11.66
N ALA A 161 -2.46 4.25 -10.98
CA ALA A 161 -2.52 4.17 -9.53
C ALA A 161 -1.50 5.13 -8.88
N LEU A 162 -1.99 5.95 -7.96
CA LEU A 162 -1.19 6.84 -7.12
C LEU A 162 -1.38 6.44 -5.66
N LEU A 163 -0.29 6.48 -4.91
CA LEU A 163 -0.31 6.19 -3.48
C LEU A 163 -0.89 7.37 -2.72
N ASN A 164 -2.06 7.19 -2.13
CA ASN A 164 -2.73 8.22 -1.35
C ASN A 164 -2.25 8.26 0.09
N ARG A 165 -2.12 7.11 0.74
CA ARG A 165 -1.65 7.02 2.12
C ARG A 165 -0.70 5.85 2.30
N LEU A 166 0.38 6.09 3.03
CA LEU A 166 1.32 5.06 3.46
C LEU A 166 1.36 5.03 4.98
N THR A 167 1.08 3.88 5.57
CA THR A 167 1.19 3.65 7.00
C THR A 167 2.29 2.63 7.27
N LEU A 168 3.22 2.99 8.12
CA LEU A 168 4.24 2.11 8.68
C LEU A 168 3.90 1.88 10.15
N ALA A 169 3.67 0.65 10.57
CA ALA A 169 3.29 0.31 11.93
C ALA A 169 4.19 -0.79 12.50
N LEU A 170 4.69 -0.58 13.71
CA LEU A 170 5.56 -1.51 14.43
C LEU A 170 5.06 -1.64 15.87
N ALA A 171 4.95 -2.88 16.33
CA ALA A 171 4.60 -3.22 17.70
C ALA A 171 5.46 -4.36 18.21
N PRO A 172 5.55 -4.60 19.54
CA PRO A 172 6.31 -5.71 20.08
C PRO A 172 5.90 -7.06 19.50
N ASN A 173 6.89 -7.91 19.26
CA ASN A 173 6.72 -9.25 18.67
C ASN A 173 6.09 -9.26 17.26
N GLN A 174 6.23 -8.16 16.51
CA GLN A 174 5.72 -8.05 15.15
C GLN A 174 6.82 -7.58 14.19
N ASP A 175 6.59 -7.85 12.91
CA ASP A 175 7.29 -7.24 11.80
C ASP A 175 6.78 -5.81 11.56
N LEU A 176 7.62 -4.97 10.95
CA LEU A 176 7.20 -3.66 10.46
C LEU A 176 6.17 -3.87 9.35
N ARG A 177 4.93 -3.49 9.63
CA ARG A 177 3.82 -3.62 8.71
C ARG A 177 3.65 -2.37 7.87
N VAL A 178 3.48 -2.57 6.58
CA VAL A 178 3.22 -1.51 5.61
C VAL A 178 1.81 -1.64 5.09
N THR A 179 1.02 -0.58 5.22
CA THR A 179 -0.29 -0.45 4.58
C THR A 179 -0.22 0.66 3.54
N ALA A 180 -0.43 0.32 2.28
CA ALA A 180 -0.38 1.24 1.15
C ALA A 180 -1.79 1.40 0.58
N GLU A 181 -2.37 2.60 0.69
CA GLU A 181 -3.70 2.94 0.16
C GLU A 181 -3.56 3.63 -1.20
N TRP A 182 -4.21 3.09 -2.21
CA TRP A 182 -4.09 3.51 -3.59
C TRP A 182 -5.38 4.11 -4.13
N LEU A 183 -5.22 5.08 -5.02
CA LEU A 183 -6.27 5.64 -5.85
C LEU A 183 -5.86 5.43 -7.31
N ALA A 184 -6.64 4.66 -8.07
CA ALA A 184 -6.35 4.34 -9.45
C ALA A 184 -7.38 4.95 -10.41
N LYS A 185 -6.97 5.21 -11.64
CA LYS A 185 -7.82 5.75 -12.69
C LYS A 185 -8.87 4.73 -13.15
N THR A 186 -8.42 3.52 -13.48
CA THR A 186 -9.29 2.47 -14.03
C THR A 186 -8.77 1.07 -13.69
N ARG A 187 -9.58 0.07 -13.98
CA ARG A 187 -9.27 -1.35 -13.82
C ARG A 187 -9.54 -2.13 -15.09
N ALA A 188 -8.63 -3.03 -15.45
CA ALA A 188 -8.78 -4.01 -16.52
C ALA A 188 -8.56 -5.44 -16.00
N MET A 189 -8.97 -6.42 -16.77
CA MET A 189 -8.58 -7.82 -16.59
C MET A 189 -7.47 -8.16 -17.61
N ILE A 190 -6.43 -8.84 -17.15
CA ILE A 190 -5.31 -9.27 -17.99
C ILE A 190 -4.97 -10.72 -17.73
N SER A 191 -4.23 -11.36 -18.62
CA SER A 191 -3.59 -12.63 -18.31
C SER A 191 -2.59 -12.45 -17.18
N ALA A 192 -2.59 -13.35 -16.20
CA ALA A 192 -1.66 -13.29 -15.09
C ALA A 192 -0.20 -13.37 -15.56
N THR A 193 0.64 -12.50 -15.02
CA THR A 193 2.10 -12.60 -15.22
C THR A 193 2.71 -13.67 -14.30
N THR A 194 3.94 -14.07 -14.57
CA THR A 194 4.68 -14.99 -13.70
C THR A 194 5.45 -14.19 -12.66
N PRO A 195 5.13 -14.31 -11.35
CA PRO A 195 5.78 -13.51 -10.32
C PRO A 195 7.22 -14.00 -10.03
N SER A 196 8.08 -13.03 -9.65
CA SER A 196 9.40 -13.28 -9.06
C SER A 196 9.55 -12.39 -7.85
N PHE A 197 9.77 -12.97 -6.68
CA PHE A 197 9.78 -12.25 -5.40
C PHE A 197 11.21 -11.99 -4.91
N PRO A 198 11.84 -10.87 -5.29
CA PRO A 198 13.19 -10.54 -4.77
C PRO A 198 13.19 -10.22 -3.27
N GLY A 199 12.05 -9.82 -2.71
CA GLY A 199 11.89 -9.51 -1.29
C GLY A 199 11.98 -10.73 -0.40
N SER A 200 11.55 -11.91 -0.85
CA SER A 200 11.57 -13.15 -0.07
C SER A 200 12.95 -13.68 0.28
N SER A 201 14.00 -13.16 -0.38
CA SER A 201 15.39 -13.48 -0.05
C SER A 201 15.91 -12.77 1.20
N THR A 202 15.15 -11.84 1.77
CA THR A 202 15.51 -11.05 2.95
C THR A 202 14.38 -11.04 3.95
N ASP A 203 14.72 -11.24 5.22
CA ASP A 203 13.72 -11.13 6.29
C ASP A 203 13.21 -9.70 6.42
N PRO A 204 11.95 -9.48 6.83
CA PRO A 204 11.41 -8.15 7.06
C PRO A 204 12.08 -7.45 8.24
N PHE A 205 11.94 -6.14 8.34
CA PHE A 205 12.28 -5.41 9.55
C PHE A 205 11.34 -5.83 10.69
N THR A 206 11.90 -6.10 11.85
CA THR A 206 11.20 -6.59 13.05
C THR A 206 11.44 -5.68 14.25
N PHE A 207 10.63 -5.79 15.28
CA PHE A 207 10.68 -4.91 16.46
C PHE A 207 12.04 -4.97 17.19
N ASP A 208 12.71 -6.13 17.22
CA ASP A 208 14.01 -6.35 17.85
C ASP A 208 15.16 -5.64 17.12
N THR A 209 14.95 -5.22 15.87
CA THR A 209 15.91 -4.45 15.09
C THR A 209 15.75 -2.94 15.26
N ALA A 210 14.74 -2.50 16.01
CA ALA A 210 14.37 -1.10 16.17
C ALA A 210 15.13 -0.42 17.30
N SER A 211 15.52 0.82 17.06
CA SER A 211 16.00 1.76 18.08
C SER A 211 15.33 3.11 17.90
N VAL A 212 15.02 3.76 19.01
CA VAL A 212 14.32 5.06 19.00
C VAL A 212 15.13 6.09 19.75
N GLN A 213 15.16 7.31 19.22
CA GLN A 213 15.73 8.48 19.90
C GLN A 213 14.71 9.62 19.88
N ILE A 214 14.54 10.28 21.00
CA ILE A 214 13.76 11.50 21.14
C ILE A 214 14.69 12.59 21.68
N ALA A 215 14.72 13.75 21.03
CA ALA A 215 15.64 14.85 21.36
C ALA A 215 17.14 14.44 21.39
N GLY A 216 17.53 13.45 20.59
CA GLY A 216 18.91 12.92 20.54
C GLY A 216 19.24 11.93 21.66
N VAL A 217 18.31 11.63 22.56
CA VAL A 217 18.48 10.66 23.64
C VAL A 217 17.78 9.35 23.30
N ALA A 218 18.46 8.22 23.55
CA ALA A 218 17.88 6.90 23.36
C ALA A 218 16.62 6.76 24.23
N ASN A 219 15.52 6.34 23.61
CA ASN A 219 14.24 6.11 24.28
C ASN A 219 13.88 4.62 24.22
N THR A 220 13.86 3.96 25.36
CA THR A 220 13.54 2.54 25.52
C THR A 220 12.09 2.32 26.00
N ARG A 221 11.32 3.39 26.14
CA ARG A 221 9.95 3.38 26.68
C ARG A 221 8.87 3.32 25.59
N LEU A 222 9.24 3.56 24.33
CA LEU A 222 8.30 3.47 23.20
C LEU A 222 8.00 2.00 22.89
N GLU A 223 6.76 1.59 23.03
CA GLU A 223 6.33 0.20 22.78
C GLU A 223 5.66 0.02 21.43
N ALA A 224 4.93 0.99 20.94
CA ALA A 224 4.33 0.95 19.63
C ALA A 224 4.63 2.23 18.86
N PHE A 225 4.86 2.10 17.58
CA PHE A 225 5.14 3.20 16.66
C PHE A 225 4.29 3.06 15.41
N GLN A 226 3.70 4.16 14.98
CA GLN A 226 3.03 4.25 13.71
C GLN A 226 3.37 5.58 13.05
N MET A 227 3.75 5.54 11.77
CA MET A 227 3.89 6.72 10.92
C MET A 227 2.90 6.66 9.78
N VAL A 228 2.15 7.71 9.57
CA VAL A 228 1.21 7.87 8.47
C VAL A 228 1.65 9.04 7.59
N VAL A 229 1.92 8.74 6.33
CA VAL A 229 2.14 9.74 5.28
C VAL A 229 0.86 9.84 4.48
N ASP A 230 0.16 10.97 4.58
CA ASP A 230 -1.10 11.22 3.87
C ASP A 230 -0.88 12.27 2.78
N ASN A 231 -1.05 11.85 1.54
CA ASN A 231 -0.86 12.68 0.35
C ASN A 231 -2.10 13.48 -0.03
N GLN A 232 -3.23 13.25 0.64
CA GLN A 232 -4.51 13.92 0.44
C GLN A 232 -4.95 13.98 -1.03
N LEU A 233 -4.82 12.86 -1.74
CA LEU A 233 -5.17 12.79 -3.15
C LEU A 233 -6.67 12.61 -3.34
N GLU A 234 -7.23 13.33 -4.32
CA GLU A 234 -8.61 13.20 -4.77
C GLU A 234 -8.70 12.95 -6.26
N GLY A 235 -9.59 12.03 -6.65
CA GLY A 235 -9.94 11.80 -8.05
C GLY A 235 -11.03 12.76 -8.53
N ILE A 236 -10.71 13.57 -9.53
CA ILE A 236 -11.61 14.56 -10.10
C ILE A 236 -12.27 14.00 -11.35
N LEU A 237 -13.59 14.09 -11.38
CA LEU A 237 -14.41 13.78 -12.55
C LEU A 237 -14.55 15.01 -13.44
N ALA A 238 -14.75 14.81 -14.73
CA ALA A 238 -14.98 15.88 -15.70
C ALA A 238 -16.08 15.49 -16.68
N LEU A 239 -16.67 16.48 -17.33
CA LEU A 239 -17.63 16.27 -18.41
C LEU A 239 -16.88 15.96 -19.71
N ASN A 240 -16.37 14.73 -19.84
CA ASN A 240 -15.50 14.27 -20.92
C ASN A 240 -15.97 12.96 -21.57
N ASN A 241 -17.25 12.65 -21.46
CA ASN A 241 -17.85 11.41 -21.96
C ASN A 241 -17.20 10.13 -21.38
N SER A 242 -16.74 10.20 -20.12
CA SER A 242 -16.14 9.08 -19.39
C SER A 242 -16.67 8.99 -17.97
N THR A 243 -16.83 7.79 -17.47
CA THR A 243 -17.18 7.53 -16.07
C THR A 243 -15.94 7.41 -15.18
N GLU A 244 -14.74 7.44 -15.76
CA GLU A 244 -13.49 7.30 -15.05
C GLU A 244 -12.97 8.64 -14.51
N ILE A 245 -12.05 8.57 -13.56
CA ILE A 245 -11.35 9.74 -13.02
C ILE A 245 -10.56 10.42 -14.15
N ALA A 246 -10.86 11.70 -14.38
CA ALA A 246 -10.21 12.51 -15.43
C ALA A 246 -8.80 12.95 -15.02
N ARG A 247 -8.58 13.20 -13.73
CA ARG A 247 -7.30 13.60 -13.14
C ARG A 247 -7.29 13.35 -11.64
N ILE A 248 -6.11 13.25 -11.05
CA ILE A 248 -5.91 13.15 -9.60
C ILE A 248 -5.14 14.38 -9.15
N ARG A 249 -5.60 15.01 -8.08
CA ARG A 249 -4.95 16.20 -7.46
C ARG A 249 -4.83 16.02 -5.96
N ALA A 250 -3.85 16.66 -5.36
CA ALA A 250 -3.81 16.85 -3.92
C ALA A 250 -4.79 17.95 -3.52
N GLN A 251 -5.64 17.67 -2.52
CA GLN A 251 -6.57 18.65 -1.92
C GLN A 251 -5.87 19.60 -0.94
N GLY A 252 -4.73 19.16 -0.39
CA GLY A 252 -3.98 19.90 0.61
C GLY A 252 -2.52 19.49 0.66
N PRO A 253 -1.75 20.05 1.60
CA PRO A 253 -0.35 19.67 1.79
C PRO A 253 -0.24 18.24 2.28
N GLN A 254 0.86 17.57 1.97
CA GLN A 254 1.17 16.27 2.56
C GLN A 254 1.22 16.40 4.08
N MET A 255 0.52 15.52 4.78
CA MET A 255 0.53 15.45 6.24
C MET A 255 1.27 14.20 6.69
N ILE A 256 2.17 14.38 7.66
CA ILE A 256 2.88 13.26 8.27
C ILE A 256 2.56 13.25 9.75
N ARG A 257 1.88 12.19 10.19
CA ARG A 257 1.52 11.95 11.58
C ARG A 257 2.34 10.79 12.13
N ILE A 258 2.74 10.94 13.38
CA ILE A 258 3.42 9.88 14.13
C ILE A 258 2.64 9.68 15.41
N SER A 259 2.26 8.45 15.66
CA SER A 259 1.57 8.03 16.88
C SER A 259 2.26 6.83 17.52
N GLY A 260 2.00 6.59 18.77
CA GLY A 260 2.59 5.49 19.47
C GLY A 260 2.09 5.32 20.89
N THR A 261 2.65 4.35 21.57
CA THR A 261 2.37 4.09 23.00
C THR A 261 3.67 4.13 23.76
N LEU A 262 3.70 4.93 24.82
CA LEU A 262 4.87 5.19 25.65
C LEU A 262 4.61 4.71 27.08
N ASP A 263 5.61 4.05 27.69
CA ASP A 263 5.61 3.78 29.12
C ASP A 263 5.90 5.10 29.88
N PHE A 264 4.93 5.57 30.67
CA PHE A 264 5.02 6.86 31.34
C PHE A 264 5.91 6.77 32.59
N ALA A 265 7.09 7.36 32.51
CA ALA A 265 8.05 7.35 33.61
C ALA A 265 8.16 8.69 34.35
N ASP A 266 7.97 9.81 33.61
CA ASP A 266 8.04 11.17 34.12
C ASP A 266 7.15 12.09 33.26
N ASN A 267 7.07 13.37 33.62
CA ASN A 267 6.21 14.33 32.93
C ASN A 267 6.92 15.13 31.82
N ALA A 268 8.09 14.67 31.35
CA ALA A 268 8.86 15.44 30.37
C ALA A 268 8.10 15.55 29.02
N GLU A 269 7.56 14.45 28.53
CA GLU A 269 6.79 14.44 27.28
C GLU A 269 5.44 15.15 27.43
N GLU A 270 4.81 15.09 28.61
CA GLU A 270 3.59 15.85 28.92
C GLU A 270 3.86 17.37 28.90
N LEU A 271 4.98 17.81 29.48
CA LEU A 271 5.41 19.20 29.42
C LEU A 271 5.76 19.63 28.00
N ASP A 272 6.39 18.79 27.21
CA ASP A 272 6.62 19.06 25.78
C ASP A 272 5.30 19.23 25.03
N PHE A 273 4.28 18.44 25.35
CA PHE A 273 2.94 18.60 24.79
C PHE A 273 2.28 19.92 25.23
N ILE A 274 2.28 20.24 26.51
CA ILE A 274 1.67 21.46 27.05
C ILE A 274 2.36 22.72 26.50
N ASN A 275 3.69 22.70 26.43
CA ASN A 275 4.49 23.82 25.95
C ASN A 275 4.64 23.85 24.43
N GLN A 276 4.05 22.88 23.69
CA GLN A 276 4.21 22.75 22.25
C GLN A 276 5.68 22.70 21.79
N THR A 277 6.53 22.06 22.61
CA THR A 277 7.96 21.97 22.37
C THR A 277 8.23 21.03 21.19
N GLU A 278 9.03 21.48 20.24
CA GLU A 278 9.45 20.66 19.11
C GLU A 278 10.64 19.78 19.48
N ARG A 279 10.56 18.49 19.18
CA ARG A 279 11.64 17.54 19.40
C ARG A 279 12.00 16.82 18.12
N ALA A 280 13.26 16.44 17.97
CA ALA A 280 13.63 15.49 16.92
C ALA A 280 13.28 14.07 17.37
N MET A 281 12.55 13.33 16.52
CA MET A 281 12.26 11.91 16.72
C MET A 281 12.93 11.10 15.61
N ILE A 282 13.70 10.09 16.00
CA ILE A 282 14.41 9.21 15.06
C ILE A 282 14.06 7.77 15.41
N VAL A 283 13.58 7.02 14.42
CA VAL A 283 13.36 5.58 14.51
C VAL A 283 14.28 4.91 13.50
N THR A 284 15.12 4.00 13.96
CA THR A 284 16.07 3.26 13.10
C THR A 284 15.84 1.78 13.30
N LEU A 285 15.66 1.06 12.19
CA LEU A 285 15.60 -0.40 12.16
C LEU A 285 16.83 -0.89 11.39
N THR A 286 17.68 -1.70 12.03
CA THR A 286 18.92 -2.20 11.43
C THR A 286 18.93 -3.70 11.50
N ARG A 287 18.80 -4.37 10.35
CA ARG A 287 18.86 -5.82 10.27
C ARG A 287 20.25 -6.33 9.93
N ALA A 288 20.94 -5.64 9.06
CA ALA A 288 22.33 -5.90 8.69
C ALA A 288 22.96 -4.61 8.15
N GLN A 289 24.26 -4.60 7.93
CA GLN A 289 24.96 -3.43 7.38
C GLN A 289 24.38 -2.99 6.01
N SER A 290 23.85 -3.95 5.24
CA SER A 290 23.22 -3.70 3.92
C SER A 290 21.73 -3.38 3.99
N PHE A 291 21.10 -3.51 5.18
CA PHE A 291 19.67 -3.37 5.34
C PHE A 291 19.32 -2.54 6.58
N ALA A 292 19.01 -1.28 6.36
CA ALA A 292 18.60 -0.38 7.41
C ALA A 292 17.51 0.56 6.92
N LEU A 293 16.58 0.88 7.79
CA LEU A 293 15.56 1.92 7.61
C LEU A 293 15.68 2.94 8.72
N ARG A 294 15.90 4.21 8.37
CA ARG A 294 15.92 5.33 9.31
C ARG A 294 14.82 6.31 8.95
N ILE A 295 13.97 6.60 9.90
CA ILE A 295 12.90 7.59 9.82
C ILE A 295 13.27 8.70 10.79
N GLU A 296 13.41 9.93 10.30
CA GLU A 296 13.77 11.10 11.08
C GLU A 296 12.74 12.20 10.90
N ALA A 297 12.06 12.58 11.97
CA ALA A 297 11.20 13.74 12.07
C ALA A 297 11.94 14.83 12.87
N PRO A 298 12.60 15.80 12.23
CA PRO A 298 13.45 16.78 12.92
C PRO A 298 12.66 17.76 13.77
N ARG A 299 11.37 17.99 13.44
CA ARG A 299 10.45 18.87 14.18
C ARG A 299 9.15 18.12 14.46
N PHE A 300 9.20 17.18 15.39
CA PHE A 300 8.03 16.48 15.89
C PHE A 300 7.40 17.25 17.04
N VAL A 301 6.07 17.37 17.04
CA VAL A 301 5.27 17.99 18.10
C VAL A 301 4.14 17.06 18.50
N TYR A 302 3.96 16.86 19.79
CA TYR A 302 2.82 16.13 20.31
C TYR A 302 1.54 16.95 20.09
N THR A 303 0.52 16.35 19.51
CA THR A 303 -0.81 16.95 19.34
C THR A 303 -1.81 16.45 20.37
N THR A 304 -1.61 15.21 20.85
CA THR A 304 -2.35 14.65 21.99
C THR A 304 -1.41 13.86 22.87
N PHE A 305 -1.56 14.00 24.17
CA PHE A 305 -0.80 13.27 25.19
C PHE A 305 -1.67 13.08 26.45
N PRO A 306 -2.69 12.21 26.41
CA PRO A 306 -3.65 12.07 27.51
C PRO A 306 -3.05 11.22 28.65
N VAL A 307 -2.55 11.87 29.67
CA VAL A 307 -2.09 11.20 30.89
C VAL A 307 -3.30 10.86 31.78
N GLY A 308 -3.47 9.62 32.09
CA GLY A 308 -4.55 9.13 32.96
C GLY A 308 -4.11 7.92 33.75
N MET A 309 -4.74 7.67 34.88
CA MET A 309 -4.49 6.50 35.71
C MET A 309 -5.67 5.52 35.62
N PRO A 310 -5.68 4.59 34.65
CA PRO A 310 -6.81 3.71 34.44
C PRO A 310 -6.96 2.61 35.51
N GLY A 311 -5.95 2.39 36.36
CA GLY A 311 -5.95 1.34 37.38
C GLY A 311 -4.61 1.19 38.10
N ARG A 312 -4.41 0.01 38.71
CA ARG A 312 -3.21 -0.31 39.50
C ARG A 312 -2.03 -0.84 38.68
N GLY A 313 -2.19 -0.96 37.37
CA GLY A 313 -1.17 -1.49 36.46
C GLY A 313 -0.11 -0.45 36.07
N ARG A 314 0.76 -0.83 35.16
CA ARG A 314 1.75 0.05 34.52
C ARG A 314 1.04 1.18 33.78
N LEU A 315 1.55 2.37 33.89
CA LEU A 315 0.97 3.56 33.27
C LEU A 315 1.49 3.70 31.83
N MET A 316 0.61 3.45 30.88
CA MET A 316 0.88 3.58 29.45
C MET A 316 0.12 4.77 28.88
N VAL A 317 0.79 5.58 28.06
CA VAL A 317 0.21 6.75 27.41
C VAL A 317 0.28 6.56 25.89
N GLY A 318 -0.90 6.59 25.24
CA GLY A 318 -0.98 6.73 23.79
C GLY A 318 -0.80 8.18 23.40
N PHE A 319 0.02 8.47 22.40
CA PHE A 319 0.21 9.82 21.90
C PHE A 319 -0.03 9.89 20.39
N ASP A 320 -0.45 11.07 19.94
CA ASP A 320 -0.39 11.48 18.55
C ASP A 320 0.48 12.73 18.42
N GLY A 321 1.14 12.86 17.28
CA GLY A 321 1.94 14.01 16.97
C GLY A 321 2.05 14.25 15.47
N MET A 322 2.59 15.40 15.13
CA MET A 322 2.76 15.85 13.76
C MET A 322 4.22 16.20 13.50
N ALA A 323 4.73 15.74 12.35
CA ALA A 323 6.02 16.22 11.86
C ALA A 323 5.84 17.53 11.10
N ARG A 324 6.51 18.60 11.55
CA ARG A 324 6.47 19.92 10.93
C ARG A 324 7.62 20.09 9.94
N TYR A 325 7.34 20.83 8.87
CA TYR A 325 8.35 21.13 7.87
C TYR A 325 9.50 21.97 8.46
N LEU A 326 10.72 21.55 8.16
CA LEU A 326 11.95 22.26 8.54
C LEU A 326 12.61 22.86 7.29
N THR A 327 12.64 24.20 7.20
CA THR A 327 13.16 24.93 6.03
C THR A 327 14.64 24.62 5.73
N SER A 328 15.46 24.46 6.76
CA SER A 328 16.90 24.16 6.59
C SER A 328 17.16 22.76 6.02
N SER A 329 16.25 21.83 6.24
CA SER A 329 16.36 20.44 5.74
C SER A 329 15.42 20.16 4.57
N LEU A 330 14.56 21.12 4.22
CA LEU A 330 13.55 21.00 3.14
C LEU A 330 12.68 19.75 3.28
N ALA A 331 12.37 19.34 4.51
CA ALA A 331 11.58 18.15 4.79
C ALA A 331 10.84 18.22 6.12
N ALA A 332 9.67 17.62 6.21
CA ALA A 332 8.99 17.32 7.48
C ALA A 332 9.51 16.02 8.08
N VAL A 333 9.75 15.02 7.24
CA VAL A 333 10.36 13.73 7.59
C VAL A 333 11.38 13.37 6.52
N ARG A 334 12.50 12.83 6.95
CA ARG A 334 13.50 12.18 6.11
C ARG A 334 13.40 10.69 6.32
N VAL A 335 13.31 9.94 5.24
CA VAL A 335 13.38 8.49 5.27
C VAL A 335 14.62 8.05 4.52
N GLN A 336 15.46 7.26 5.16
CA GLN A 336 16.66 6.68 4.57
C GLN A 336 16.51 5.17 4.54
N LEU A 337 16.62 4.58 3.37
CA LEU A 337 16.60 3.13 3.18
C LEU A 337 17.92 2.67 2.63
N THR A 338 18.64 1.83 3.40
CA THR A 338 19.80 1.10 2.92
C THR A 338 19.37 -0.27 2.41
N THR A 339 19.76 -0.61 1.19
CA THR A 339 19.35 -1.85 0.52
C THR A 339 20.38 -2.25 -0.53
N THR A 340 20.36 -3.50 -0.95
CA THR A 340 21.18 -4.00 -2.07
C THR A 340 20.59 -3.65 -3.44
N ARG A 341 19.36 -3.12 -3.48
CA ARG A 341 18.66 -2.82 -4.72
C ARG A 341 19.03 -1.45 -5.29
N SER A 342 19.45 -1.44 -6.55
CA SER A 342 19.90 -0.23 -7.26
C SER A 342 18.79 0.54 -7.96
N ASN A 343 17.57 0.00 -8.07
CA ASN A 343 16.46 0.64 -8.81
C ASN A 343 15.11 0.33 -8.18
N TYR A 344 14.24 1.34 -8.15
CA TYR A 344 12.84 1.25 -7.74
C TYR A 344 11.95 1.99 -8.74
#